data_85d333bd68b176a3da0f7333ef03af5d
#
_entry.id   85d333bd68b176a3da0f7333ef03af5d
#
_cell.length_a   1.000
_cell.length_b   1.000
_cell.length_c   1.000
_cell.angle_alpha   90.00
_cell.angle_beta   90.00
_cell.angle_gamma   90.00
#
_symmetry.space_group_name_H-M   'P 1'
#
loop_
_entity.id
_entity.type
_entity.pdbx_description
1 polymer ?
#
loop_
_entity_poly.entity_id
_entity_poly.type
_entity_poly.pdbx_seq_one_letter_code
_entity_poly.pdbx_strand_id
1 'polypeptide(L)'
;FFCLSCTNDNGNTDQYMPTPSPLQIPQLFEDTIIPPVIPLDNPQTVEGVTLGKKLFFDPILSANNTQACASCHSPRNAFTDPARFSVGVDGSVGTRNSMPLFNMAWNYDERFFWDGRVFSLEHQALEPVTNPIEMNTTWDAVVTKLQNHEDYPQLFLEAFGDVPITKELTTKALAQFERTLITSNSKFDRH
;
A
#
# COMPACT_ATOMS: atom_id res chain seq x y z
N PHE A 1 61.11 10.30 -12.61
CA PHE A 1 60.18 9.15 -12.46
C PHE A 1 59.07 9.60 -11.49
N PHE A 2 57.94 9.96 -12.05
CA PHE A 2 56.73 10.21 -11.28
C PHE A 2 55.88 8.94 -11.30
N CYS A 3 55.72 8.29 -10.15
CA CYS A 3 54.71 7.25 -9.96
C CYS A 3 53.35 7.91 -9.79
N LEU A 4 52.48 7.78 -10.78
CA LEU A 4 51.06 8.03 -10.66
C LEU A 4 50.47 6.83 -9.91
N SER A 5 50.08 7.08 -8.64
CA SER A 5 49.27 6.16 -7.86
C SER A 5 47.82 6.24 -8.39
N CYS A 6 47.41 5.24 -9.14
CA CYS A 6 45.98 5.04 -9.43
C CYS A 6 45.33 4.51 -8.17
N THR A 7 44.63 5.36 -7.45
CA THR A 7 43.63 4.92 -6.45
C THR A 7 42.44 4.33 -7.23
N ASN A 8 42.29 3.02 -7.17
CA ASN A 8 41.04 2.36 -7.55
C ASN A 8 40.00 2.76 -6.51
N ASP A 9 39.21 3.79 -6.77
CA ASP A 9 37.93 3.96 -6.15
C ASP A 9 37.03 2.82 -6.64
N ASN A 10 37.06 1.70 -5.93
CA ASN A 10 35.98 0.75 -5.95
C ASN A 10 34.79 1.40 -5.22
N GLY A 11 34.12 2.30 -5.91
CA GLY A 11 32.80 2.76 -5.52
C GLY A 11 31.87 1.55 -5.57
N ASN A 12 31.79 0.84 -4.46
CA ASN A 12 30.72 -0.11 -4.20
C ASN A 12 29.43 0.74 -4.03
N THR A 13 28.84 1.15 -5.14
CA THR A 13 27.47 1.58 -5.14
C THR A 13 26.69 0.31 -4.84
N ASP A 14 26.35 0.08 -3.58
CA ASP A 14 25.32 -0.90 -3.22
C ASP A 14 24.07 -0.51 -4.02
N GLN A 15 23.95 -1.11 -5.20
CA GLN A 15 22.83 -0.86 -6.09
C GLN A 15 21.59 -1.36 -5.36
N TYR A 16 20.66 -0.46 -5.02
CA TYR A 16 19.38 -0.85 -4.46
C TYR A 16 18.71 -1.94 -5.33
N MET A 17 18.50 -3.09 -4.75
CA MET A 17 17.95 -4.27 -5.41
C MET A 17 16.83 -4.85 -4.53
N PRO A 18 15.59 -4.36 -4.65
CA PRO A 18 14.47 -4.91 -3.87
C PRO A 18 14.21 -6.37 -4.25
N THR A 19 13.82 -7.17 -3.28
CA THR A 19 13.54 -8.59 -3.48
C THR A 19 12.19 -8.77 -4.17
N PRO A 20 12.13 -9.34 -5.39
CA PRO A 20 10.86 -9.59 -6.07
C PRO A 20 9.92 -10.47 -5.23
N SER A 21 8.65 -10.11 -5.16
CA SER A 21 7.61 -10.85 -4.44
C SER A 21 6.40 -11.08 -5.35
N PRO A 22 6.48 -12.03 -6.30
CA PRO A 22 5.34 -12.31 -7.18
C PRO A 22 4.12 -12.75 -6.38
N LEU A 23 2.93 -12.33 -6.81
CA LEU A 23 1.68 -12.72 -6.17
C LEU A 23 1.52 -14.24 -6.20
N GLN A 24 1.04 -14.81 -5.09
CA GLN A 24 0.66 -16.21 -5.03
C GLN A 24 -0.72 -16.38 -5.68
N ILE A 25 -0.71 -16.68 -6.97
CA ILE A 25 -1.96 -16.82 -7.75
C ILE A 25 -2.59 -18.19 -7.42
N PRO A 26 -3.86 -18.21 -6.97
CA PRO A 26 -4.57 -19.45 -6.74
C PRO A 26 -4.79 -20.23 -8.04
N GLN A 27 -4.73 -21.56 -8.00
CA GLN A 27 -4.92 -22.43 -9.17
C GLN A 27 -6.24 -22.12 -9.92
N LEU A 28 -7.31 -21.86 -9.18
CA LEU A 28 -8.60 -21.45 -9.78
C LEU A 28 -8.45 -20.23 -10.69
N PHE A 29 -7.59 -19.29 -10.33
CA PHE A 29 -7.40 -18.05 -11.11
C PHE A 29 -6.46 -18.29 -12.29
N GLU A 30 -5.44 -19.15 -12.16
CA GLU A 30 -4.55 -19.51 -13.27
C GLU A 30 -5.32 -20.15 -14.42
N ASP A 31 -6.32 -20.97 -14.10
CA ASP A 31 -7.08 -21.73 -15.09
C ASP A 31 -8.24 -20.93 -15.72
N THR A 32 -8.76 -19.89 -15.06
CA THR A 32 -10.04 -19.29 -15.40
C THR A 32 -10.03 -17.81 -15.68
N ILE A 33 -9.01 -17.06 -15.21
CA ILE A 33 -8.96 -15.60 -15.39
C ILE A 33 -7.57 -15.14 -15.87
N ILE A 34 -7.59 -13.98 -16.53
CA ILE A 34 -6.36 -13.34 -17.01
C ILE A 34 -5.44 -12.92 -15.85
N PRO A 35 -4.11 -12.81 -16.10
CA PRO A 35 -3.15 -12.42 -15.07
C PRO A 35 -3.49 -11.11 -14.37
N PRO A 36 -3.08 -10.93 -13.09
CA PRO A 36 -3.32 -9.70 -12.36
C PRO A 36 -2.60 -8.50 -12.98
N VAL A 37 -3.14 -7.31 -12.75
CA VAL A 37 -2.54 -6.05 -13.18
C VAL A 37 -1.52 -5.58 -12.14
N ILE A 38 -0.24 -5.57 -12.52
CA ILE A 38 0.86 -5.04 -11.70
C ILE A 38 1.50 -3.89 -12.49
N PRO A 39 1.44 -2.64 -11.99
CA PRO A 39 2.06 -1.51 -12.64
C PRO A 39 3.58 -1.69 -12.77
N LEU A 40 4.15 -1.34 -13.92
CA LEU A 40 5.59 -1.44 -14.17
C LEU A 40 6.42 -0.54 -13.24
N ASP A 41 5.84 0.58 -12.82
CA ASP A 41 6.48 1.55 -11.93
C ASP A 41 6.22 1.25 -10.44
N ASN A 42 5.49 0.15 -10.13
CA ASN A 42 5.24 -0.33 -8.78
C ASN A 42 5.21 -1.87 -8.73
N PRO A 43 6.32 -2.54 -9.06
CA PRO A 43 6.42 -4.00 -9.00
C PRO A 43 6.27 -4.49 -7.55
N GLN A 44 5.78 -5.72 -7.38
CA GLN A 44 5.66 -6.35 -6.07
C GLN A 44 7.04 -6.74 -5.53
N THR A 45 7.37 -6.25 -4.32
CA THR A 45 8.62 -6.57 -3.61
C THR A 45 8.34 -6.97 -2.17
N VAL A 46 9.22 -7.77 -1.57
CA VAL A 46 9.08 -8.21 -0.18
C VAL A 46 9.08 -7.00 0.76
N GLU A 47 9.99 -6.06 0.53
CA GLU A 47 10.19 -4.86 1.34
C GLU A 47 8.99 -3.90 1.19
N GLY A 48 8.53 -3.68 -0.05
CA GLY A 48 7.36 -2.84 -0.32
C GLY A 48 6.07 -3.39 0.28
N VAL A 49 5.84 -4.71 0.18
CA VAL A 49 4.70 -5.38 0.82
C VAL A 49 4.79 -5.30 2.35
N THR A 50 5.99 -5.46 2.91
CA THR A 50 6.23 -5.37 4.37
C THR A 50 5.94 -3.96 4.88
N LEU A 51 6.47 -2.95 4.21
CA LEU A 51 6.19 -1.55 4.52
C LEU A 51 4.70 -1.23 4.39
N GLY A 52 4.08 -1.64 3.29
CA GLY A 52 2.65 -1.41 3.04
C GLY A 52 1.76 -2.07 4.09
N LYS A 53 2.10 -3.29 4.51
CA LYS A 53 1.40 -3.97 5.61
C LYS A 53 1.53 -3.20 6.92
N LYS A 54 2.73 -2.72 7.28
CA LYS A 54 2.93 -1.91 8.50
C LYS A 54 2.07 -0.64 8.43
N LEU A 55 2.14 0.11 7.32
CA LEU A 55 1.35 1.33 7.11
C LEU A 55 -0.17 1.08 7.19
N PHE A 56 -0.66 -0.03 6.65
CA PHE A 56 -2.08 -0.38 6.65
C PHE A 56 -2.66 -0.60 8.05
N PHE A 57 -1.85 -1.15 8.96
CA PHE A 57 -2.27 -1.42 10.34
C PHE A 57 -1.85 -0.33 11.34
N ASP A 58 -0.99 0.61 10.95
CA ASP A 58 -0.50 1.69 11.80
C ASP A 58 -1.41 2.92 11.72
N PRO A 59 -1.87 3.48 12.83
CA PRO A 59 -2.70 4.69 12.83
C PRO A 59 -1.95 5.99 12.49
N ILE A 60 -0.64 5.95 12.22
CA ILE A 60 0.22 7.10 11.93
C ILE A 60 -0.29 7.97 10.78
N LEU A 61 -1.05 7.38 9.84
CA LEU A 61 -1.59 8.07 8.68
C LEU A 61 -2.82 8.95 8.99
N SER A 62 -3.34 8.93 10.21
CA SER A 62 -4.50 9.74 10.61
C SER A 62 -4.11 10.98 11.42
N ALA A 63 -5.01 11.97 11.53
CA ALA A 63 -4.74 13.26 12.16
C ALA A 63 -4.17 13.14 13.59
N ASN A 64 -4.77 12.27 14.40
CA ASN A 64 -4.44 12.11 15.82
C ASN A 64 -3.80 10.74 16.16
N ASN A 65 -3.38 9.97 15.14
CA ASN A 65 -2.79 8.64 15.26
C ASN A 65 -3.70 7.62 15.99
N THR A 66 -5.01 7.66 15.74
CA THR A 66 -5.96 6.71 16.36
C THR A 66 -6.67 5.82 15.35
N GLN A 67 -6.58 6.11 14.05
CA GLN A 67 -7.27 5.38 12.99
C GLN A 67 -6.31 4.90 11.92
N ALA A 68 -6.31 3.60 11.66
CA ALA A 68 -5.57 2.95 10.57
C ALA A 68 -6.52 2.57 9.42
N CYS A 69 -5.99 2.19 8.25
CA CYS A 69 -6.79 1.59 7.17
C CYS A 69 -7.57 0.36 7.68
N ALA A 70 -6.92 -0.47 8.51
CA ALA A 70 -7.52 -1.65 9.13
C ALA A 70 -8.70 -1.34 10.08
N SER A 71 -8.90 -0.10 10.49
CA SER A 71 -10.04 0.29 11.32
C SER A 71 -11.37 0.17 10.57
N CYS A 72 -11.36 0.53 9.27
CA CYS A 72 -12.53 0.42 8.38
C CYS A 72 -12.44 -0.78 7.42
N HIS A 73 -11.24 -1.36 7.26
CA HIS A 73 -10.97 -2.52 6.41
C HIS A 73 -10.42 -3.68 7.25
N SER A 74 -11.25 -4.19 8.16
CA SER A 74 -10.84 -5.22 9.12
C SER A 74 -10.68 -6.60 8.45
N PRO A 75 -9.54 -7.29 8.65
CA PRO A 75 -9.34 -8.66 8.14
C PRO A 75 -10.43 -9.64 8.57
N ARG A 76 -10.98 -9.47 9.77
CA ARG A 76 -12.05 -10.33 10.31
C ARG A 76 -13.37 -10.20 9.55
N ASN A 77 -13.54 -9.10 8.82
CA ASN A 77 -14.73 -8.76 8.05
C ASN A 77 -14.43 -8.73 6.54
N ALA A 78 -13.53 -9.59 6.04
CA ALA A 78 -13.12 -9.61 4.65
C ALA A 78 -12.57 -8.23 4.17
N PHE A 79 -11.80 -7.57 5.00
CA PHE A 79 -11.24 -6.24 4.73
C PHE A 79 -12.29 -5.17 4.38
N THR A 80 -13.47 -5.23 5.00
CA THR A 80 -14.51 -4.20 4.97
C THR A 80 -14.99 -3.89 6.40
N ASP A 81 -15.92 -2.95 6.54
CA ASP A 81 -16.57 -2.61 7.80
C ASP A 81 -17.93 -3.31 7.88
N PRO A 82 -18.28 -4.04 8.97
CA PRO A 82 -19.60 -4.63 9.17
C PRO A 82 -20.68 -3.57 9.42
N ALA A 83 -20.31 -2.36 9.83
CA ALA A 83 -21.24 -1.25 9.96
C ALA A 83 -21.67 -0.74 8.57
N ARG A 84 -22.89 -0.23 8.47
CA ARG A 84 -23.41 0.37 7.23
C ARG A 84 -22.53 1.52 6.75
N PHE A 85 -22.01 2.32 7.67
CA PHE A 85 -21.12 3.45 7.41
C PHE A 85 -19.99 3.44 8.44
N SER A 86 -18.77 3.65 7.96
CA SER A 86 -17.59 3.76 8.83
C SER A 86 -17.57 5.10 9.55
N VAL A 87 -16.88 5.11 10.71
CA VAL A 87 -16.69 6.30 11.53
C VAL A 87 -15.27 6.81 11.36
N GLY A 88 -15.11 8.07 11.05
CA GLY A 88 -13.81 8.72 10.88
C GLY A 88 -13.13 9.10 12.19
N VAL A 89 -11.93 9.65 12.08
CA VAL A 89 -11.00 9.91 13.19
C VAL A 89 -11.53 10.90 14.23
N ASP A 90 -12.45 11.77 13.85
CA ASP A 90 -13.11 12.76 14.72
C ASP A 90 -14.55 12.37 15.14
N GLY A 91 -14.97 11.14 14.80
CA GLY A 91 -16.32 10.66 15.06
C GLY A 91 -17.33 10.95 13.95
N SER A 92 -16.94 11.61 12.86
CA SER A 92 -17.78 11.83 11.69
C SER A 92 -18.18 10.52 11.05
N VAL A 93 -19.42 10.40 10.60
CA VAL A 93 -19.95 9.20 9.97
C VAL A 93 -19.93 9.34 8.46
N GLY A 94 -19.34 8.36 7.77
CA GLY A 94 -19.32 8.30 6.31
C GLY A 94 -20.71 8.13 5.70
N THR A 95 -20.81 8.26 4.39
CA THR A 95 -22.08 8.14 3.64
C THR A 95 -22.20 6.85 2.85
N ARG A 96 -21.11 6.07 2.76
CA ARG A 96 -21.02 4.79 2.05
C ARG A 96 -20.32 3.75 2.93
N ASN A 97 -20.57 2.48 2.68
CA ASN A 97 -19.84 1.40 3.33
C ASN A 97 -18.42 1.30 2.79
N SER A 98 -17.45 0.90 3.63
CA SER A 98 -16.09 0.57 3.19
C SER A 98 -16.12 -0.64 2.26
N MET A 99 -15.50 -0.50 1.10
CA MET A 99 -15.40 -1.59 0.12
C MET A 99 -14.45 -2.69 0.63
N PRO A 100 -14.70 -3.96 0.31
CA PRO A 100 -13.74 -5.02 0.58
C PRO A 100 -12.46 -4.82 -0.25
N LEU A 101 -11.30 -5.12 0.33
CA LEU A 101 -9.98 -4.94 -0.30
C LEU A 101 -9.35 -6.26 -0.76
N PHE A 102 -10.12 -7.28 -1.09
CA PHE A 102 -9.56 -8.52 -1.64
C PHE A 102 -9.66 -8.55 -3.17
N ASN A 103 -8.72 -9.27 -3.80
CA ASN A 103 -8.63 -9.48 -5.26
C ASN A 103 -8.48 -8.19 -6.08
N MET A 104 -7.96 -7.11 -5.46
CA MET A 104 -7.80 -5.81 -6.14
C MET A 104 -6.83 -5.86 -7.33
N ALA A 105 -5.88 -6.82 -7.34
CA ALA A 105 -4.97 -7.04 -8.45
C ALA A 105 -5.68 -7.48 -9.75
N TRP A 106 -6.94 -7.92 -9.69
CA TRP A 106 -7.77 -8.30 -10.84
C TRP A 106 -8.83 -7.28 -11.20
N ASN A 107 -8.74 -6.05 -10.69
CA ASN A 107 -9.62 -4.95 -11.12
C ASN A 107 -9.13 -4.38 -12.46
N TYR A 108 -9.47 -5.05 -13.57
CA TYR A 108 -9.03 -4.70 -14.92
C TYR A 108 -9.58 -3.37 -15.42
N ASP A 109 -10.72 -2.92 -14.90
CA ASP A 109 -11.30 -1.63 -15.26
C ASP A 109 -10.54 -0.47 -14.62
N GLU A 110 -9.62 -0.78 -13.66
CA GLU A 110 -8.84 0.19 -12.91
C GLU A 110 -9.73 1.32 -12.32
N ARG A 111 -10.94 0.97 -11.87
CA ARG A 111 -11.89 1.91 -11.28
C ARG A 111 -12.11 1.57 -9.83
N PHE A 112 -11.77 2.53 -8.98
CA PHE A 112 -11.82 2.41 -7.53
C PHE A 112 -12.85 3.37 -6.95
N PHE A 113 -13.28 3.11 -5.71
CA PHE A 113 -14.47 3.63 -5.07
C PHE A 113 -15.78 3.17 -5.73
N TRP A 114 -16.90 3.28 -4.99
CA TRP A 114 -18.22 2.87 -5.47
C TRP A 114 -18.68 3.61 -6.74
N ASP A 115 -18.12 4.79 -7.01
CA ASP A 115 -18.43 5.62 -8.17
C ASP A 115 -17.38 5.54 -9.29
N GLY A 116 -16.30 4.77 -9.08
CA GLY A 116 -15.27 4.54 -10.09
C GLY A 116 -14.46 5.78 -10.48
N ARG A 117 -14.34 6.78 -9.57
CA ARG A 117 -13.72 8.08 -9.89
C ARG A 117 -12.19 8.08 -9.94
N VAL A 118 -11.54 7.03 -9.43
CA VAL A 118 -10.08 6.90 -9.37
C VAL A 118 -9.62 5.71 -10.19
N PHE A 119 -8.46 5.82 -10.84
CA PHE A 119 -8.00 4.90 -11.88
C PHE A 119 -6.75 4.08 -11.53
N SER A 120 -6.30 4.09 -10.30
CA SER A 120 -5.26 3.18 -9.79
C SER A 120 -5.43 2.96 -8.29
N LEU A 121 -4.91 1.84 -7.80
CA LEU A 121 -4.93 1.52 -6.37
C LEU A 121 -4.06 2.49 -5.57
N GLU A 122 -2.89 2.88 -6.12
CA GLU A 122 -2.02 3.90 -5.56
C GLU A 122 -2.73 5.25 -5.38
N HIS A 123 -3.52 5.64 -6.38
CA HIS A 123 -4.26 6.89 -6.34
C HIS A 123 -5.45 6.81 -5.36
N GLN A 124 -6.09 5.64 -5.28
CA GLN A 124 -7.17 5.40 -4.32
C GLN A 124 -6.69 5.64 -2.89
N ALA A 125 -5.50 5.13 -2.52
CA ALA A 125 -4.94 5.27 -1.19
C ALA A 125 -4.61 6.73 -0.78
N LEU A 126 -4.57 7.67 -1.72
CA LEU A 126 -4.35 9.10 -1.42
C LEU A 126 -5.56 9.76 -0.74
N GLU A 127 -6.79 9.40 -1.15
CA GLU A 127 -7.99 10.13 -0.77
C GLU A 127 -8.39 9.97 0.70
N PRO A 128 -8.41 8.76 1.31
CA PRO A 128 -8.83 8.58 2.70
C PRO A 128 -8.03 9.41 3.71
N VAL A 129 -6.73 9.62 3.43
CA VAL A 129 -5.83 10.39 4.30
C VAL A 129 -6.27 11.84 4.41
N THR A 130 -6.68 12.44 3.29
CA THR A 130 -7.07 13.86 3.24
C THR A 130 -8.57 14.09 3.40
N ASN A 131 -9.37 13.04 3.41
CA ASN A 131 -10.81 13.14 3.58
C ASN A 131 -11.15 13.56 5.02
N PRO A 132 -11.82 14.71 5.22
CA PRO A 132 -12.13 15.23 6.56
C PRO A 132 -13.06 14.32 7.37
N ILE A 133 -13.85 13.46 6.72
CA ILE A 133 -14.72 12.49 7.41
C ILE A 133 -14.09 11.09 7.54
N GLU A 134 -12.81 10.92 7.19
CA GLU A 134 -12.06 9.67 7.35
C GLU A 134 -10.83 9.92 8.24
N MET A 135 -9.63 10.06 7.67
CA MET A 135 -8.37 10.24 8.43
C MET A 135 -8.03 11.70 8.75
N ASN A 136 -8.65 12.67 8.08
CA ASN A 136 -8.66 14.11 8.35
C ASN A 136 -7.27 14.73 8.60
N THR A 137 -6.30 14.45 7.72
CA THR A 137 -4.94 15.04 7.82
C THR A 137 -4.44 15.53 6.45
N THR A 138 -3.21 16.00 6.37
CA THR A 138 -2.56 16.35 5.11
C THR A 138 -1.39 15.42 4.80
N TRP A 139 -1.07 15.24 3.53
CA TRP A 139 0.09 14.42 3.15
C TRP A 139 1.42 14.99 3.65
N ASP A 140 1.56 16.32 3.73
CA ASP A 140 2.77 16.95 4.28
C ASP A 140 2.95 16.61 5.76
N ALA A 141 1.85 16.61 6.53
CA ALA A 141 1.89 16.19 7.93
C ALA A 141 2.24 14.70 8.08
N VAL A 142 1.65 13.84 7.24
CA VAL A 142 1.95 12.40 7.23
C VAL A 142 3.41 12.15 6.87
N VAL A 143 3.91 12.74 5.80
CA VAL A 143 5.33 12.60 5.39
C VAL A 143 6.26 13.03 6.51
N THR A 144 5.96 14.16 7.17
CA THR A 144 6.73 14.63 8.32
C THR A 144 6.74 13.62 9.48
N LYS A 145 5.59 13.01 9.80
CA LYS A 145 5.51 11.97 10.83
C LYS A 145 6.35 10.75 10.46
N LEU A 146 6.25 10.27 9.22
CA LEU A 146 7.01 9.10 8.74
C LEU A 146 8.51 9.36 8.76
N GLN A 147 8.96 10.55 8.35
CA GLN A 147 10.38 10.95 8.35
C GLN A 147 10.97 11.03 9.77
N ASN A 148 10.17 11.42 10.76
CA ASN A 148 10.62 11.57 12.16
C ASN A 148 10.37 10.31 13.01
N HIS A 149 9.83 9.24 12.45
CA HIS A 149 9.60 7.98 13.15
C HIS A 149 10.91 7.15 13.22
N GLU A 150 11.07 6.36 14.26
CA GLU A 150 12.30 5.56 14.44
C GLU A 150 12.47 4.46 13.39
N ASP A 151 11.38 3.85 12.90
CA ASP A 151 11.43 2.69 11.99
C ASP A 151 11.24 3.06 10.51
N TYR A 152 10.33 4.02 10.21
CA TYR A 152 9.91 4.24 8.82
C TYR A 152 11.01 4.67 7.88
N PRO A 153 11.98 5.54 8.25
CA PRO A 153 13.07 5.89 7.34
C PRO A 153 13.84 4.67 6.82
N GLN A 154 14.13 3.71 7.70
CA GLN A 154 14.80 2.47 7.32
C GLN A 154 13.93 1.59 6.42
N LEU A 155 12.65 1.43 6.74
CA LEU A 155 11.72 0.64 5.92
C LEU A 155 11.52 1.23 4.53
N PHE A 156 11.47 2.55 4.39
CA PHE A 156 11.41 3.21 3.08
C PHE A 156 12.71 3.03 2.30
N LEU A 157 13.87 3.13 2.95
CA LEU A 157 15.17 2.85 2.34
C LEU A 157 15.23 1.42 1.79
N GLU A 158 14.75 0.44 2.54
CA GLU A 158 14.69 -0.97 2.12
C GLU A 158 13.70 -1.18 0.96
N ALA A 159 12.56 -0.50 0.99
CA ALA A 159 11.50 -0.68 -0.02
C ALA A 159 11.76 0.08 -1.34
N PHE A 160 12.42 1.25 -1.29
CA PHE A 160 12.51 2.16 -2.43
C PHE A 160 13.91 2.73 -2.68
N GLY A 161 14.90 2.38 -1.86
CA GLY A 161 16.27 2.92 -1.97
C GLY A 161 16.42 4.28 -1.29
N ASP A 162 17.58 4.90 -1.50
CA ASP A 162 17.92 6.20 -0.89
C ASP A 162 17.22 7.36 -1.63
N VAL A 163 15.92 7.47 -1.39
CA VAL A 163 15.07 8.55 -1.93
C VAL A 163 14.22 9.15 -0.80
N PRO A 164 13.83 10.43 -0.91
CA PRO A 164 12.98 11.05 0.09
C PRO A 164 11.64 10.32 0.25
N ILE A 165 11.15 10.19 1.48
CA ILE A 165 9.79 9.69 1.74
C ILE A 165 8.78 10.67 1.15
N THR A 166 7.87 10.16 0.33
CA THR A 166 6.80 10.94 -0.31
C THR A 166 5.45 10.24 -0.16
N LYS A 167 4.37 10.97 -0.45
CA LYS A 167 3.03 10.39 -0.50
C LYS A 167 2.91 9.30 -1.56
N GLU A 168 3.56 9.49 -2.71
CA GLU A 168 3.55 8.53 -3.82
C GLU A 168 4.21 7.20 -3.40
N LEU A 169 5.35 7.23 -2.72
CA LEU A 169 6.00 6.01 -2.22
C LEU A 169 5.18 5.35 -1.11
N THR A 170 4.54 6.16 -0.26
CA THR A 170 3.65 5.65 0.80
C THR A 170 2.46 4.90 0.21
N THR A 171 1.80 5.47 -0.80
CA THR A 171 0.66 4.81 -1.47
C THR A 171 1.09 3.64 -2.35
N LYS A 172 2.28 3.67 -2.95
CA LYS A 172 2.86 2.52 -3.65
C LYS A 172 3.04 1.33 -2.71
N ALA A 173 3.58 1.54 -1.52
CA ALA A 173 3.72 0.47 -0.52
C ALA A 173 2.34 -0.09 -0.09
N LEU A 174 1.36 0.77 0.22
CA LEU A 174 -0.01 0.34 0.54
C LEU A 174 -0.59 -0.52 -0.57
N ALA A 175 -0.50 -0.07 -1.83
CA ALA A 175 -1.02 -0.79 -2.98
C ALA A 175 -0.32 -2.15 -3.19
N GLN A 176 1.00 -2.25 -2.95
CA GLN A 176 1.70 -3.54 -2.99
C GLN A 176 1.11 -4.52 -1.95
N PHE A 177 0.88 -4.07 -0.73
CA PHE A 177 0.25 -4.91 0.30
C PHE A 177 -1.19 -5.29 -0.07
N GLU A 178 -2.02 -4.34 -0.49
CA GLU A 178 -3.41 -4.60 -0.84
C GLU A 178 -3.55 -5.59 -1.99
N ARG A 179 -2.64 -5.58 -2.98
CA ARG A 179 -2.61 -6.60 -4.04
C ARG A 179 -2.34 -8.01 -3.53
N THR A 180 -1.72 -8.18 -2.36
CA THR A 180 -1.53 -9.51 -1.75
C THR A 180 -2.77 -10.08 -1.09
N LEU A 181 -3.83 -9.28 -0.93
CA LEU A 181 -5.08 -9.70 -0.31
C LEU A 181 -5.92 -10.52 -1.30
N ILE A 182 -5.58 -11.78 -1.45
CA ILE A 182 -6.19 -12.71 -2.43
C ILE A 182 -7.09 -13.71 -1.71
N THR A 183 -8.29 -13.93 -2.25
CA THR A 183 -9.22 -14.96 -1.78
C THR A 183 -9.78 -15.75 -2.95
N SER A 184 -9.80 -17.08 -2.84
CA SER A 184 -10.25 -18.01 -3.87
C SER A 184 -10.70 -19.35 -3.29
N ASN A 185 -11.05 -19.37 -2.01
CA ASN A 185 -11.41 -20.62 -1.30
C ASN A 185 -12.71 -20.44 -0.49
N SER A 186 -13.63 -19.64 -1.00
CA SER A 186 -14.98 -19.52 -0.43
C SER A 186 -15.78 -20.82 -0.68
N LYS A 187 -16.95 -20.93 -0.05
CA LYS A 187 -17.87 -22.05 -0.35
C LYS A 187 -18.29 -22.03 -1.83
N PHE A 188 -18.41 -20.86 -2.44
CA PHE A 188 -18.75 -20.70 -3.84
C PHE A 188 -17.62 -21.18 -4.75
N ASP A 189 -16.37 -20.85 -4.46
CA ASP A 189 -15.21 -21.22 -5.29
C ASP A 189 -14.97 -22.73 -5.34
N ARG A 190 -15.55 -23.49 -4.39
CA ARG A 190 -15.38 -24.95 -4.26
C ARG A 190 -16.48 -25.77 -4.94
N HIS A 191 -17.44 -25.11 -5.62
CA HIS A 191 -18.54 -25.72 -6.35
C HIS A 191 -18.50 -25.35 -7.83
#